data_6a91f95aa6971d3ef9ee21978d8a9ab9
#
_entry.id   6a91f95aa6971d3ef9ee21978d8a9ab9
#
_cell.length_a   1.000
_cell.length_b   1.000
_cell.length_c   1.000
_cell.angle_alpha   90.00
_cell.angle_beta   90.00
_cell.angle_gamma   90.00
#
_symmetry.space_group_name_H-M   'P 1'
#
loop_
_entity.id
_entity.type
_entity.pdbx_description
1 polymer ?
#
loop_
_entity_poly.entity_id
_entity_poly.type
_entity_poly.pdbx_seq_one_letter_code
_entity_poly.pdbx_strand_id
1 'polypeptide(L)' 'MSKNKLLEFMEKEIPSNKSKIEILQNKKEEIFELHNSGYAIQQIVEYLKVSYHLVTSRQTLSNFIRKELEK' A
#
# COMPACT_ATOMS: atom_id res chain seq x y z
N MET A 1 12.91 -29.31 -9.89
CA MET A 1 13.88 -28.70 -9.01
C MET A 1 13.24 -27.64 -8.15
N SER A 2 13.42 -27.75 -6.86
CA SER A 2 12.78 -26.83 -5.94
C SER A 2 13.27 -25.39 -6.09
N LYS A 3 14.53 -25.21 -6.42
CA LYS A 3 15.08 -23.86 -6.60
C LYS A 3 14.41 -23.12 -7.75
N ASN A 4 14.20 -23.80 -8.87
CA ASN A 4 13.57 -23.17 -10.01
C ASN A 4 12.12 -22.79 -9.72
N LYS A 5 11.42 -23.67 -9.00
CA LYS A 5 10.04 -23.38 -8.63
C LYS A 5 9.97 -22.22 -7.65
N LEU A 6 10.91 -22.14 -6.74
CA LEU A 6 10.95 -21.06 -5.78
C LEU A 6 11.19 -19.72 -6.48
N LEU A 7 12.13 -19.70 -7.41
CA LEU A 7 12.41 -18.48 -8.16
C LEU A 7 11.21 -18.05 -9.00
N GLU A 8 10.55 -19.00 -9.65
CA GLU A 8 9.34 -18.68 -10.41
C GLU A 8 8.28 -18.08 -9.52
N PHE A 9 8.08 -18.69 -8.35
CA PHE A 9 7.09 -18.19 -7.41
C PHE A 9 7.43 -16.77 -6.97
N MET A 10 8.69 -16.54 -6.66
CA MET A 10 9.12 -15.21 -6.21
C MET A 10 9.00 -14.16 -7.30
N GLU A 11 9.15 -14.55 -8.55
CA GLU A 11 8.97 -13.62 -9.66
C GLU A 11 7.51 -13.30 -9.91
N LYS A 12 6.64 -14.30 -9.77
CA LYS A 12 5.21 -14.11 -10.00
C LYS A 12 4.51 -13.51 -8.80
N GLU A 13 4.89 -13.94 -7.61
CA GLU A 13 4.25 -13.51 -6.37
C GLU A 13 5.15 -12.55 -5.64
N ILE A 14 4.73 -11.33 -5.56
CA ILE A 14 5.48 -10.30 -4.85
C ILE A 14 5.10 -10.34 -3.38
N PRO A 15 6.08 -10.28 -2.47
CA PRO A 15 5.76 -10.28 -1.03
C PRO A 15 4.80 -9.15 -0.70
N SER A 16 3.68 -9.51 -0.09
CA SER A 16 2.60 -8.56 0.16
C SER A 16 3.06 -7.31 0.88
N ASN A 17 3.81 -7.47 1.96
CA ASN A 17 4.21 -6.33 2.76
C ASN A 17 5.12 -5.38 1.99
N LYS A 18 6.10 -5.93 1.30
CA LYS A 18 7.02 -5.11 0.54
C LYS A 18 6.34 -4.41 -0.62
N SER A 19 5.52 -5.16 -1.34
CA SER A 19 4.81 -4.60 -2.49
C SER A 19 3.84 -3.49 -2.06
N LYS A 20 3.10 -3.73 -0.98
CA LYS A 20 2.13 -2.73 -0.51
C LYS A 20 2.82 -1.45 -0.06
N ILE A 21 3.94 -1.57 0.62
CA ILE A 21 4.66 -0.39 1.08
C ILE A 21 5.21 0.40 -0.09
N GLU A 22 5.74 -0.28 -1.09
CA GLU A 22 6.25 0.40 -2.27
C GLU A 22 5.15 1.14 -3.01
N ILE A 23 4.00 0.50 -3.17
CA ILE A 23 2.87 1.13 -3.85
C ILE A 23 2.36 2.31 -3.04
N LEU A 24 2.27 2.17 -1.73
CA LEU A 24 1.85 3.26 -0.87
C LEU A 24 2.79 4.45 -0.98
N GLN A 25 4.09 4.21 -1.05
CA GLN A 25 5.05 5.28 -1.20
C GLN A 25 4.92 5.96 -2.56
N ASN A 26 4.65 5.20 -3.61
CA ASN A 26 4.44 5.77 -4.93
C ASN A 26 3.17 6.63 -4.98
N LYS A 27 2.18 6.30 -4.14
CA LYS A 27 0.93 7.04 -4.10
C LYS A 27 0.84 7.98 -2.91
N LYS A 28 1.98 8.24 -2.27
CA LYS A 28 2.02 9.04 -1.05
C LYS A 28 1.38 10.41 -1.24
N GLU A 29 1.66 11.06 -2.34
CA GLU A 29 1.12 12.40 -2.58
C GLU A 29 -0.40 12.38 -2.68
N GLU A 30 -0.96 11.39 -3.36
CA GLU A 30 -2.40 11.25 -3.47
C GLU A 30 -3.03 10.94 -2.11
N ILE A 31 -2.38 10.07 -1.35
CA ILE A 31 -2.86 9.70 -0.03
C ILE A 31 -2.88 10.92 0.89
N PHE A 32 -1.82 11.70 0.88
CA PHE A 32 -1.76 12.90 1.70
C PHE A 32 -2.73 13.96 1.26
N GLU A 33 -2.94 14.10 -0.04
CA GLU A 33 -3.91 15.06 -0.54
C GLU A 33 -5.31 14.71 -0.04
N LEU A 34 -5.67 13.44 -0.10
CA LEU A 34 -6.97 13.01 0.42
C LEU A 34 -7.04 13.21 1.93
N HIS A 35 -5.98 12.88 2.64
CA HIS A 35 -5.95 13.05 4.08
C HIS A 35 -6.09 14.51 4.47
N ASN A 36 -5.40 15.39 3.79
CA ASN A 36 -5.45 16.82 4.07
C ASN A 36 -6.78 17.45 3.68
N SER A 37 -7.47 16.82 2.74
CA SER A 37 -8.80 17.29 2.31
C SER A 37 -9.91 16.87 3.27
N GLY A 38 -9.57 16.10 4.30
CA GLY A 38 -10.54 15.72 5.31
C GLY A 38 -11.18 14.35 5.13
N TYR A 39 -10.67 13.56 4.19
CA TYR A 39 -11.20 12.21 3.99
C TYR A 39 -10.75 11.28 5.10
N ALA A 40 -11.66 10.41 5.51
CA ALA A 40 -11.34 9.42 6.54
C ALA A 40 -10.39 8.35 5.98
N ILE A 41 -9.67 7.69 6.88
CA ILE A 41 -8.75 6.62 6.49
C ILE A 41 -9.50 5.55 5.69
N GLN A 42 -10.70 5.20 6.11
CA GLN A 42 -11.50 4.20 5.41
C GLN A 42 -11.79 4.62 3.98
N GLN A 43 -12.05 5.89 3.75
CA GLN A 43 -12.31 6.39 2.41
C GLN A 43 -11.06 6.32 1.54
N ILE A 44 -9.89 6.55 2.12
CA ILE A 44 -8.64 6.44 1.39
C ILE A 44 -8.36 4.98 1.04
N VAL A 45 -8.65 4.08 1.97
CA VAL A 45 -8.52 2.64 1.70
C VAL A 45 -9.40 2.25 0.51
N GLU A 46 -10.63 2.74 0.47
CA GLU A 46 -11.54 2.46 -0.62
C GLU A 46 -11.02 3.04 -1.94
N TYR A 47 -10.48 4.24 -1.88
CA TYR A 47 -9.92 4.87 -3.07
C TYR A 47 -8.80 4.02 -3.67
N LEU A 48 -7.90 3.55 -2.83
CA LEU A 48 -6.79 2.73 -3.30
C LEU A 48 -7.28 1.39 -3.86
N LYS A 49 -8.30 0.82 -3.23
CA LYS A 49 -8.85 -0.45 -3.69
C LYS A 49 -9.51 -0.30 -5.05
N VAL A 50 -10.31 0.73 -5.23
CA VAL A 50 -11.05 0.94 -6.47
C VAL A 50 -10.14 1.43 -7.59
N SER A 51 -9.23 2.33 -7.27
CA SER A 51 -8.39 2.96 -8.29
C SER A 51 -7.22 2.09 -8.72
N TYR A 52 -6.62 1.36 -7.79
CA TYR A 52 -5.41 0.62 -8.07
C TYR A 52 -5.49 -0.85 -7.70
N HIS A 53 -6.66 -1.31 -7.28
CA HIS A 53 -6.85 -2.69 -6.81
C HIS A 53 -5.91 -3.03 -5.66
N LEU A 54 -5.53 -2.03 -4.89
CA LEU A 54 -4.64 -2.19 -3.77
C LEU A 54 -5.46 -2.35 -2.49
N VAL A 55 -5.42 -3.54 -1.92
CA VAL A 55 -6.13 -3.82 -0.67
C VAL A 55 -5.19 -3.61 0.50
N THR A 56 -5.52 -2.67 1.36
CA THR A 56 -4.74 -2.42 2.57
C THR A 56 -5.71 -2.20 3.72
N SER A 57 -5.25 -2.46 4.94
CA SER A 57 -6.08 -2.25 6.12
C SER A 57 -6.01 -0.80 6.57
N ARG A 58 -7.03 -0.39 7.32
CA ARG A 58 -7.04 0.96 7.87
C ARG A 58 -5.85 1.20 8.77
N GLN A 59 -5.50 0.19 9.56
CA GLN A 59 -4.37 0.34 10.47
C GLN A 59 -3.05 0.49 9.72
N THR A 60 -2.87 -0.30 8.67
CA THR A 60 -1.66 -0.21 7.86
C THR A 60 -1.53 1.18 7.24
N LEU A 61 -2.62 1.68 6.68
CA LEU A 61 -2.61 2.99 6.04
C LEU A 61 -2.41 4.09 7.07
N SER A 62 -3.07 3.99 8.22
CA SER A 62 -2.93 4.96 9.29
C SER A 62 -1.48 5.01 9.78
N ASN A 63 -0.88 3.85 9.98
CA ASN A 63 0.52 3.79 10.39
C ASN A 63 1.45 4.39 9.35
N PHE A 64 1.16 4.14 8.08
CA PHE A 64 1.95 4.70 7.01
C PHE A 64 1.89 6.22 7.02
N ILE A 65 0.71 6.78 7.14
CA ILE A 65 0.53 8.22 7.15
C ILE A 65 1.23 8.84 8.37
N ARG A 66 1.04 8.23 9.52
CA ARG A 66 1.68 8.73 10.74
C ARG A 66 3.19 8.71 10.62
N LYS A 67 3.71 7.63 10.10
CA LYS A 67 5.16 7.48 9.96
C LYS A 67 5.73 8.52 9.00
N GLU A 68 5.03 8.81 7.93
CA GLU A 68 5.48 9.81 6.97
C GLU A 68 5.36 11.22 7.52
N LEU A 69 4.36 11.47 8.34
CA LEU A 69 4.21 12.78 8.95
C LEU A 69 5.24 13.07 10.03
N GLU A 70 5.78 12.02 10.64
CA GLU A 70 6.78 12.17 11.69
C GLU A 70 8.18 12.44 11.15
N LYS A 71 8.38 12.32 9.87
CA LYS A 71 9.68 12.60 9.28
C LYS A 71 9.94 14.13 9.22
#